data_90bcdb195b6e8d30bb165e9a6449a64c
#
_entry.id   90bcdb195b6e8d30bb165e9a6449a64c
#
_cell.length_a   1.000
_cell.length_b   1.000
_cell.length_c   1.000
_cell.angle_alpha   90.00
_cell.angle_beta   90.00
_cell.angle_gamma   90.00
#
_symmetry.space_group_name_H-M   'P 1'
#
loop_
_entity.id
_entity.type
_entity.pdbx_description
1 polymer ?
#
loop_
_entity_poly.entity_id
_entity_poly.type
_entity_poly.pdbx_seq_one_letter_code
_entity_poly.pdbx_strand_id
1 'polypeptide(L)'
;MIKVGIIGATGYAGGELVRILTGHKDAEIVWYGSRSYIDKKYADVYQNMFQIVDAACLDDNMEELAKQADVIFTATPQGFCASMMNDKILSETKIIDLSADYRIKDVATYEKWYGIEHKSPQYIGEAVYGLCEINREDVKNARLVANPGCYTTCSILTAYPLAKEGIIDMNTLIVDAKSGTS
;
A
#
# COMPACT_ATOMS: atom_id res chain seq x y z
N MET A 1 2.67 -14.16 15.52
CA MET A 1 1.95 -13.56 14.40
C MET A 1 2.61 -12.23 14.04
N ILE A 2 2.60 -11.85 12.79
CA ILE A 2 3.10 -10.54 12.32
C ILE A 2 2.08 -9.48 12.73
N LYS A 3 2.52 -8.46 13.45
CA LYS A 3 1.67 -7.34 13.87
C LYS A 3 1.52 -6.35 12.73
N VAL A 4 0.29 -6.08 12.34
CA VAL A 4 -0.05 -5.22 11.20
C VAL A 4 -0.79 -3.99 11.66
N GLY A 5 -0.34 -2.81 11.20
CA GLY A 5 -1.07 -1.57 11.28
C GLY A 5 -1.64 -1.16 9.93
N ILE A 6 -2.78 -0.48 9.92
CA ILE A 6 -3.38 0.00 8.67
C ILE A 6 -3.72 1.48 8.82
N ILE A 7 -3.08 2.35 8.04
CA ILE A 7 -3.45 3.76 7.89
C ILE A 7 -4.45 3.89 6.76
N GLY A 8 -5.53 4.64 6.97
CA GLY A 8 -6.64 4.72 6.04
C GLY A 8 -7.55 3.49 6.11
N ALA A 9 -7.62 2.82 7.26
CA ALA A 9 -8.38 1.58 7.48
C ALA A 9 -9.88 1.70 7.14
N THR A 10 -10.44 2.91 7.16
CA THR A 10 -11.86 3.19 6.87
C THR A 10 -12.12 3.61 5.42
N GLY A 11 -11.11 3.67 4.56
CA GLY A 11 -11.28 3.80 3.11
C GLY A 11 -11.60 2.45 2.46
N TYR A 12 -11.98 2.44 1.17
CA TYR A 12 -12.31 1.21 0.45
C TYR A 12 -11.15 0.18 0.45
N ALA A 13 -9.94 0.62 0.09
CA ALA A 13 -8.77 -0.27 0.09
C ALA A 13 -8.40 -0.72 1.51
N GLY A 14 -8.47 0.20 2.50
CA GLY A 14 -8.23 -0.12 3.90
C GLY A 14 -9.23 -1.12 4.47
N GLY A 15 -10.52 -0.94 4.17
CA GLY A 15 -11.57 -1.87 4.59
C GLY A 15 -11.39 -3.28 4.01
N GLU A 16 -10.94 -3.38 2.75
CA GLU A 16 -10.63 -4.66 2.13
C GLU A 16 -9.39 -5.31 2.74
N LEU A 17 -8.35 -4.53 3.07
CA LEU A 17 -7.20 -5.04 3.84
C LEU A 17 -7.62 -5.59 5.20
N VAL A 18 -8.47 -4.87 5.94
CA VAL A 18 -9.01 -5.35 7.22
C VAL A 18 -9.74 -6.67 7.03
N ARG A 19 -10.62 -6.76 6.02
CA ARG A 19 -11.37 -7.99 5.73
C ARG A 19 -10.45 -9.19 5.44
N ILE A 20 -9.40 -8.99 4.64
CA ILE A 20 -8.46 -10.05 4.26
C ILE A 20 -7.59 -10.45 5.47
N LEU A 21 -7.05 -9.46 6.19
CA LEU A 21 -6.09 -9.71 7.27
C LEU A 21 -6.75 -10.26 8.53
N THR A 22 -8.02 -9.95 8.80
CA THR A 22 -8.76 -10.53 9.93
C THR A 22 -8.85 -12.06 9.85
N GLY A 23 -8.87 -12.63 8.64
CA GLY A 23 -8.84 -14.08 8.42
C GLY A 23 -7.44 -14.67 8.21
N HIS A 24 -6.38 -13.88 8.29
CA HIS A 24 -5.02 -14.34 7.98
C HIS A 24 -4.38 -15.05 9.17
N LYS A 25 -3.95 -16.30 8.98
CA LYS A 25 -3.43 -17.16 10.06
C LYS A 25 -2.11 -16.69 10.70
N ASP A 26 -1.30 -15.93 9.97
CA ASP A 26 0.05 -15.51 10.39
C ASP A 26 0.14 -14.00 10.68
N ALA A 27 -0.97 -13.26 10.56
CA ALA A 27 -1.03 -11.82 10.81
C ALA A 27 -2.12 -11.44 11.81
N GLU A 28 -1.87 -10.37 12.56
CA GLU A 28 -2.78 -9.77 13.52
C GLU A 28 -2.83 -8.26 13.31
N ILE A 29 -4.01 -7.71 13.11
CA ILE A 29 -4.16 -6.25 13.02
C ILE A 29 -4.17 -5.69 14.44
N VAL A 30 -3.14 -4.92 14.77
CA VAL A 30 -2.96 -4.34 16.11
C VAL A 30 -3.55 -2.95 16.25
N TRP A 31 -3.77 -2.24 15.11
CA TRP A 31 -4.46 -0.94 15.12
C TRP A 31 -5.01 -0.55 13.75
N TYR A 32 -6.01 0.33 13.77
CA TYR A 32 -6.81 0.80 12.64
C TYR A 32 -6.73 2.34 12.59
N GLY A 33 -5.87 2.92 11.76
CA GLY A 33 -5.70 4.36 11.62
C GLY A 33 -6.79 4.98 10.74
N SER A 34 -7.44 6.04 11.24
CA SER A 34 -8.45 6.78 10.49
C SER A 34 -8.61 8.20 11.03
N ARG A 35 -8.37 9.21 10.19
CA ARG A 35 -8.59 10.62 10.55
C ARG A 35 -10.05 10.99 10.76
N SER A 36 -10.95 10.34 10.04
CA SER A 36 -12.38 10.71 10.03
C SER A 36 -13.16 10.08 11.17
N TYR A 37 -12.62 9.03 11.79
CA TYR A 37 -13.35 8.20 12.75
C TYR A 37 -12.53 7.88 14.01
N ILE A 38 -11.67 8.81 14.44
CA ILE A 38 -10.86 8.65 15.68
C ILE A 38 -11.80 8.36 16.85
N ASP A 39 -11.41 7.40 17.69
CA ASP A 39 -12.14 6.91 18.88
C ASP A 39 -13.48 6.20 18.60
N LYS A 40 -13.90 6.10 17.34
CA LYS A 40 -15.08 5.30 16.98
C LYS A 40 -14.69 3.84 16.78
N LYS A 41 -15.55 2.92 17.22
CA LYS A 41 -15.36 1.51 16.93
C LYS A 41 -15.35 1.27 15.41
N TYR A 42 -14.44 0.44 14.96
CA TYR A 42 -14.33 0.10 13.54
C TYR A 42 -15.63 -0.50 12.99
N ALA A 43 -16.31 -1.33 13.80
CA ALA A 43 -17.60 -1.94 13.47
C ALA A 43 -18.76 -0.94 13.34
N ASP A 44 -18.64 0.27 13.90
CA ASP A 44 -19.65 1.32 13.71
C ASP A 44 -19.54 1.94 12.30
N VAL A 45 -18.34 1.88 11.70
CA VAL A 45 -18.11 2.34 10.32
C VAL A 45 -18.43 1.22 9.32
N TYR A 46 -18.02 0.00 9.63
CA TYR A 46 -18.21 -1.21 8.82
C TYR A 46 -19.04 -2.24 9.57
N GLN A 47 -20.37 -2.16 9.46
CA GLN A 47 -21.31 -3.00 10.21
C GLN A 47 -21.13 -4.51 9.98
N ASN A 48 -20.60 -4.91 8.83
CA ASN A 48 -20.23 -6.30 8.56
C ASN A 48 -19.08 -6.84 9.41
N MET A 49 -18.37 -5.95 10.13
CA MET A 49 -17.31 -6.30 11.08
C MET A 49 -17.83 -6.36 12.55
N PHE A 50 -19.13 -6.25 12.76
CA PHE A 50 -19.74 -6.38 14.10
C PHE A 50 -19.38 -7.72 14.73
N GLN A 51 -18.96 -7.71 15.98
CA GLN A 51 -18.47 -8.86 16.76
C GLN A 51 -17.19 -9.54 16.19
N ILE A 52 -16.60 -8.97 15.13
CA ILE A 52 -15.34 -9.45 14.55
C ILE A 52 -14.19 -8.50 14.90
N VAL A 53 -14.41 -7.19 14.76
CA VAL A 53 -13.43 -6.14 15.07
C VAL A 53 -14.08 -5.20 16.09
N ASP A 54 -13.66 -5.31 17.35
CA ASP A 54 -14.20 -4.47 18.45
C ASP A 54 -13.26 -3.31 18.83
N ALA A 55 -12.19 -3.12 18.06
CA ALA A 55 -11.22 -2.07 18.28
C ALA A 55 -11.74 -0.69 17.85
N ALA A 56 -11.29 0.37 18.53
CA ALA A 56 -11.50 1.74 18.11
C ALA A 56 -10.47 2.14 17.03
N CYS A 57 -10.87 3.05 16.13
CA CYS A 57 -9.98 3.68 15.20
C CYS A 57 -9.07 4.67 15.94
N LEU A 58 -7.78 4.70 15.57
CA LEU A 58 -6.79 5.60 16.12
C LEU A 58 -6.49 6.75 15.15
N ASP A 59 -5.90 7.81 15.68
CA ASP A 59 -5.23 8.81 14.85
C ASP A 59 -4.10 8.16 14.06
N ASP A 60 -3.78 8.71 12.89
CA ASP A 60 -2.75 8.16 11.98
C ASP A 60 -1.34 8.74 12.26
N ASN A 61 -0.99 8.95 13.54
CA ASN A 61 0.36 9.33 13.97
C ASN A 61 1.33 8.16 13.72
N MET A 62 1.89 8.13 12.51
CA MET A 62 2.73 7.02 12.04
C MET A 62 3.98 6.83 12.91
N GLU A 63 4.59 7.88 13.44
CA GLU A 63 5.80 7.75 14.27
C GLU A 63 5.56 7.02 15.60
N GLU A 64 4.39 7.19 16.20
CA GLU A 64 4.03 6.49 17.43
C GLU A 64 3.53 5.07 17.14
N LEU A 65 2.77 4.92 16.08
CA LEU A 65 2.18 3.66 15.69
C LEU A 65 3.19 2.67 15.09
N ALA A 66 4.24 3.17 14.45
CA ALA A 66 5.32 2.34 13.87
C ALA A 66 5.96 1.39 14.88
N LYS A 67 6.12 1.81 16.13
CA LYS A 67 6.72 1.00 17.21
C LYS A 67 5.85 -0.20 17.62
N GLN A 68 4.59 -0.22 17.24
CA GLN A 68 3.62 -1.22 17.65
C GLN A 68 3.36 -2.29 16.59
N ALA A 69 3.84 -2.09 15.36
CA ALA A 69 3.58 -2.97 14.23
C ALA A 69 4.87 -3.39 13.51
N ASP A 70 4.95 -4.64 13.10
CA ASP A 70 6.03 -5.15 12.26
C ASP A 70 5.89 -4.66 10.81
N VAL A 71 4.65 -4.43 10.37
CA VAL A 71 4.29 -3.95 9.03
C VAL A 71 3.15 -2.94 9.11
N ILE A 72 3.27 -1.83 8.39
CA ILE A 72 2.20 -0.85 8.21
C ILE A 72 1.79 -0.79 6.74
N PHE A 73 0.50 -0.93 6.48
CA PHE A 73 -0.10 -0.61 5.19
C PHE A 73 -0.59 0.84 5.18
N THR A 74 -0.23 1.59 4.15
CA THR A 74 -0.78 2.95 3.93
C THR A 74 -1.76 2.91 2.77
N ALA A 75 -3.06 2.91 3.11
CA ALA A 75 -4.18 2.95 2.17
C ALA A 75 -4.72 4.37 2.05
N THR A 76 -3.87 5.29 1.60
CA THR A 76 -4.09 6.74 1.63
C THR A 76 -3.96 7.36 0.23
N PRO A 77 -4.46 8.59 0.02
CA PRO A 77 -4.22 9.33 -1.20
C PRO A 77 -2.72 9.56 -1.49
N GLN A 78 -2.40 9.82 -2.76
CA GLN A 78 -1.04 10.17 -3.20
C GLN A 78 -0.49 11.37 -2.42
N GLY A 79 0.80 11.33 -2.12
CA GLY A 79 1.54 12.35 -1.38
C GLY A 79 1.47 12.20 0.13
N PHE A 80 0.49 11.45 0.66
CA PHE A 80 0.37 11.28 2.11
C PHE A 80 1.49 10.42 2.68
N CYS A 81 1.71 9.22 2.15
CA CYS A 81 2.77 8.33 2.61
C CYS A 81 4.13 9.02 2.51
N ALA A 82 4.42 9.66 1.36
CA ALA A 82 5.65 10.42 1.16
C ALA A 82 5.83 11.57 2.17
N SER A 83 4.75 12.22 2.59
CA SER A 83 4.82 13.32 3.57
C SER A 83 5.16 12.87 5.00
N MET A 84 4.87 11.63 5.34
CA MET A 84 5.09 11.06 6.67
C MET A 84 6.41 10.29 6.79
N MET A 85 6.98 9.87 5.65
CA MET A 85 8.12 8.97 5.63
C MET A 85 9.40 9.62 6.18
N ASN A 86 10.08 8.90 7.07
CA ASN A 86 11.38 9.26 7.62
C ASN A 86 12.14 8.00 8.07
N ASP A 87 13.46 8.18 8.35
CA ASP A 87 14.33 7.06 8.75
C ASP A 87 13.91 6.39 10.06
N LYS A 88 13.31 7.14 10.98
CA LYS A 88 12.83 6.62 12.26
C LYS A 88 11.72 5.60 12.05
N ILE A 89 10.72 5.93 11.22
CA ILE A 89 9.64 5.00 10.86
C ILE A 89 10.20 3.75 10.20
N LEU A 90 11.08 3.92 9.20
CA LEU A 90 11.66 2.81 8.46
C LEU A 90 12.65 1.96 9.27
N SER A 91 13.12 2.44 10.44
CA SER A 91 13.91 1.64 11.37
C SER A 91 13.07 0.78 12.31
N GLU A 92 11.82 1.14 12.54
CA GLU A 92 10.91 0.44 13.46
C GLU A 92 10.01 -0.58 12.77
N THR A 93 9.56 -0.28 11.53
CA THR A 93 8.54 -1.08 10.83
C THR A 93 8.77 -1.12 9.32
N LYS A 94 8.22 -2.12 8.67
CA LYS A 94 8.14 -2.19 7.20
C LYS A 94 6.91 -1.44 6.72
N ILE A 95 7.03 -0.68 5.63
CA ILE A 95 5.92 0.05 5.02
C ILE A 95 5.53 -0.59 3.70
N ILE A 96 4.23 -0.84 3.53
CA ILE A 96 3.62 -1.24 2.25
C ILE A 96 2.68 -0.13 1.83
N ASP A 97 3.13 0.67 0.87
CA ASP A 97 2.36 1.82 0.39
C ASP A 97 1.47 1.45 -0.79
N LEU A 98 0.16 1.64 -0.63
CA LEU A 98 -0.84 1.41 -1.68
C LEU A 98 -1.02 2.62 -2.59
N SER A 99 -0.43 3.77 -2.24
CA SER A 99 -0.44 4.97 -3.08
C SER A 99 0.54 4.83 -4.24
N ALA A 100 0.69 5.89 -5.01
CA ALA A 100 1.65 5.92 -6.12
C ALA A 100 3.03 6.45 -5.74
N ASP A 101 3.24 6.88 -4.49
CA ASP A 101 4.36 7.73 -4.08
C ASP A 101 5.74 7.16 -4.42
N TYR A 102 5.91 5.85 -4.34
CA TYR A 102 7.22 5.21 -4.56
C TYR A 102 7.28 4.29 -5.79
N ARG A 103 6.23 4.30 -6.65
CA ARG A 103 6.16 3.41 -7.83
C ARG A 103 7.09 3.83 -8.96
N ILE A 104 7.26 5.14 -9.17
CA ILE A 104 8.02 5.71 -10.28
C ILE A 104 9.39 6.14 -9.76
N LYS A 105 10.46 5.62 -10.36
CA LYS A 105 11.84 5.88 -9.91
C LYS A 105 12.33 7.30 -10.25
N ASP A 106 11.80 7.92 -11.31
CA ASP A 106 12.15 9.28 -11.69
C ASP A 106 11.16 10.28 -11.07
N VAL A 107 11.68 11.17 -10.20
CA VAL A 107 10.90 12.17 -9.47
C VAL A 107 10.16 13.11 -10.41
N ALA A 108 10.84 13.61 -11.47
CA ALA A 108 10.22 14.53 -12.41
C ALA A 108 9.04 13.91 -13.15
N THR A 109 9.17 12.62 -13.50
CA THR A 109 8.06 11.85 -14.09
C THR A 109 6.91 11.68 -13.11
N TYR A 110 7.17 11.36 -11.83
CA TYR A 110 6.13 11.28 -10.80
C TYR A 110 5.38 12.60 -10.67
N GLU A 111 6.10 13.71 -10.47
CA GLU A 111 5.51 15.04 -10.29
C GLU A 111 4.70 15.50 -11.50
N LYS A 112 5.21 15.19 -12.71
CA LYS A 112 4.50 15.51 -13.96
C LYS A 112 3.15 14.77 -14.08
N TRP A 113 3.11 13.48 -13.72
CA TRP A 113 1.91 12.67 -13.90
C TRP A 113 0.89 12.81 -12.77
N TYR A 114 1.37 13.00 -11.52
CA TYR A 114 0.48 13.13 -10.37
C TYR A 114 0.19 14.58 -9.99
N GLY A 115 0.91 15.56 -10.53
CA GLY A 115 0.69 16.98 -10.29
C GLY A 115 1.00 17.44 -8.87
N ILE A 116 1.81 16.70 -8.13
CA ILE A 116 2.20 16.97 -6.75
C ILE A 116 3.71 16.82 -6.59
N GLU A 117 4.30 17.63 -5.71
CA GLU A 117 5.69 17.52 -5.31
C GLU A 117 5.94 16.28 -4.46
N HIS A 118 6.98 15.50 -4.76
CA HIS A 118 7.36 14.34 -3.96
C HIS A 118 8.06 14.75 -2.65
N LYS A 119 7.47 14.45 -1.50
CA LYS A 119 7.93 14.94 -0.20
C LYS A 119 9.11 14.18 0.41
N SER A 120 9.42 13.00 -0.08
CA SER A 120 10.54 12.17 0.40
C SER A 120 11.25 11.41 -0.74
N PRO A 121 11.80 12.13 -1.74
CA PRO A 121 12.41 11.50 -2.92
C PRO A 121 13.63 10.64 -2.60
N GLN A 122 14.29 10.87 -1.47
CA GLN A 122 15.45 10.09 -1.01
C GLN A 122 15.14 8.59 -0.81
N TYR A 123 13.88 8.21 -0.57
CA TYR A 123 13.48 6.81 -0.36
C TYR A 123 13.03 6.09 -1.64
N ILE A 124 12.84 6.80 -2.76
CA ILE A 124 12.42 6.19 -4.03
C ILE A 124 13.42 5.13 -4.51
N GLY A 125 14.73 5.39 -4.30
CA GLY A 125 15.79 4.48 -4.73
C GLY A 125 15.69 3.10 -4.07
N GLU A 126 15.38 3.05 -2.77
CA GLU A 126 15.30 1.82 -2.00
C GLU A 126 13.93 1.12 -2.06
N ALA A 127 12.87 1.84 -2.43
CA ALA A 127 11.54 1.27 -2.51
C ALA A 127 11.51 0.12 -3.54
N VAL A 128 10.95 -1.03 -3.14
CA VAL A 128 10.77 -2.18 -4.02
C VAL A 128 9.37 -2.17 -4.60
N TYR A 129 9.26 -2.38 -5.91
CA TYR A 129 7.96 -2.50 -6.57
C TYR A 129 7.29 -3.82 -6.18
N GLY A 130 6.14 -3.74 -5.50
CA GLY A 130 5.51 -4.83 -4.76
C GLY A 130 4.76 -5.87 -5.61
N LEU A 131 5.11 -6.06 -6.88
CA LEU A 131 4.57 -7.14 -7.70
C LEU A 131 5.24 -8.47 -7.32
N CYS A 132 4.66 -9.16 -6.33
CA CYS A 132 5.24 -10.33 -5.68
C CYS A 132 5.52 -11.49 -6.63
N GLU A 133 4.76 -11.63 -7.72
CA GLU A 133 4.95 -12.66 -8.74
C GLU A 133 6.30 -12.53 -9.46
N ILE A 134 6.85 -11.32 -9.52
CA ILE A 134 8.12 -11.02 -10.19
C ILE A 134 9.23 -10.70 -9.17
N ASN A 135 8.91 -9.92 -8.12
CA ASN A 135 9.90 -9.34 -7.20
C ASN A 135 9.85 -9.95 -5.79
N ARG A 136 9.40 -11.20 -5.63
CA ARG A 136 9.15 -11.82 -4.32
C ARG A 136 10.33 -11.74 -3.35
N GLU A 137 11.54 -12.04 -3.82
CA GLU A 137 12.72 -12.07 -2.95
C GLU A 137 13.15 -10.66 -2.53
N ASP A 138 13.02 -9.68 -3.41
CA ASP A 138 13.31 -8.28 -3.10
C ASP A 138 12.29 -7.73 -2.10
N VAL A 139 10.99 -8.04 -2.29
CA VAL A 139 9.91 -7.64 -1.37
C VAL A 139 10.11 -8.19 0.04
N LYS A 140 10.58 -9.44 0.19
CA LYS A 140 10.85 -10.01 1.51
C LYS A 140 11.87 -9.20 2.31
N ASN A 141 12.88 -8.66 1.64
CA ASN A 141 13.99 -7.94 2.25
C ASN A 141 13.75 -6.42 2.32
N ALA A 142 12.73 -5.91 1.63
CA ALA A 142 12.42 -4.49 1.60
C ALA A 142 11.90 -3.98 2.95
N ARG A 143 12.26 -2.77 3.31
CA ARG A 143 11.62 -2.00 4.38
C ARG A 143 10.54 -1.03 3.85
N LEU A 144 10.58 -0.72 2.55
CA LEU A 144 9.60 0.10 1.86
C LEU A 144 9.16 -0.60 0.57
N VAL A 145 7.87 -0.92 0.47
CA VAL A 145 7.27 -1.58 -0.68
C VAL A 145 6.28 -0.64 -1.35
N ALA A 146 6.50 -0.35 -2.62
CA ALA A 146 5.57 0.39 -3.48
C ALA A 146 4.57 -0.60 -4.10
N ASN A 147 3.40 -0.77 -3.49
CA ASN A 147 2.39 -1.69 -3.99
C ASN A 147 1.84 -1.24 -5.35
N PRO A 148 1.78 -2.11 -6.37
CA PRO A 148 1.33 -1.74 -7.71
C PRO A 148 -0.15 -1.34 -7.76
N GLY A 149 -0.50 -0.51 -8.74
CA GLY A 149 -1.89 -0.21 -9.05
C GLY A 149 -2.57 -1.36 -9.80
N CYS A 150 -3.91 -1.39 -9.78
CA CYS A 150 -4.71 -2.45 -10.36
C CYS A 150 -4.47 -2.65 -11.87
N TYR A 151 -4.45 -1.56 -12.65
CA TYR A 151 -4.20 -1.63 -14.10
C TYR A 151 -2.80 -2.14 -14.44
N THR A 152 -1.78 -1.62 -13.74
CA THR A 152 -0.41 -2.03 -13.97
C THR A 152 -0.19 -3.48 -13.54
N THR A 153 -0.79 -3.93 -12.46
CA THR A 153 -0.75 -5.34 -12.04
C THR A 153 -1.33 -6.24 -13.12
N CYS A 154 -2.55 -5.96 -13.58
CA CYS A 154 -3.21 -6.74 -14.62
C CYS A 154 -2.38 -6.76 -15.92
N SER A 155 -1.96 -5.60 -16.40
CA SER A 155 -1.22 -5.46 -17.66
C SER A 155 0.13 -6.16 -17.61
N ILE A 156 0.89 -5.98 -16.52
CA ILE A 156 2.20 -6.60 -16.38
C ILE A 156 2.07 -8.12 -16.27
N LEU A 157 1.19 -8.63 -15.41
CA LEU A 157 1.03 -10.08 -15.24
C LEU A 157 0.54 -10.77 -16.52
N THR A 158 -0.24 -10.07 -17.35
CA THR A 158 -0.70 -10.58 -18.65
C THR A 158 0.43 -10.57 -19.69
N ALA A 159 1.14 -9.45 -19.82
CA ALA A 159 2.10 -9.27 -20.90
C ALA A 159 3.51 -9.85 -20.58
N TYR A 160 3.93 -9.82 -19.31
CA TYR A 160 5.28 -10.20 -18.90
C TYR A 160 5.72 -11.59 -19.36
N PRO A 161 4.95 -12.67 -19.15
CA PRO A 161 5.37 -13.99 -19.59
C PRO A 161 5.52 -14.08 -21.12
N LEU A 162 4.66 -13.42 -21.87
CA LEU A 162 4.71 -13.41 -23.32
C LEU A 162 5.90 -12.60 -23.86
N ALA A 163 6.17 -11.46 -23.22
CA ALA A 163 7.32 -10.62 -23.55
C ALA A 163 8.64 -11.31 -23.22
N LYS A 164 8.71 -11.97 -22.05
CA LYS A 164 9.89 -12.70 -21.59
C LYS A 164 10.28 -13.85 -22.53
N GLU A 165 9.29 -14.55 -23.06
CA GLU A 165 9.50 -15.64 -24.02
C GLU A 165 9.62 -15.14 -25.49
N GLY A 166 9.58 -13.83 -25.72
CA GLY A 166 9.69 -13.25 -27.06
C GLY A 166 8.53 -13.56 -28.00
N ILE A 167 7.35 -13.88 -27.44
CA ILE A 167 6.16 -14.26 -28.20
C ILE A 167 5.45 -13.05 -28.78
N ILE A 168 5.55 -11.89 -28.12
CA ILE A 168 4.92 -10.64 -28.54
C ILE A 168 5.94 -9.56 -28.87
N ASP A 169 5.61 -8.69 -29.83
CA ASP A 169 6.36 -7.46 -30.09
C ASP A 169 5.86 -6.34 -29.18
N MET A 170 6.70 -5.93 -28.22
CA MET A 170 6.38 -4.89 -27.26
C MET A 170 6.08 -3.52 -27.89
N ASN A 171 6.56 -3.27 -29.13
CA ASN A 171 6.28 -2.02 -29.84
C ASN A 171 4.85 -1.95 -30.35
N THR A 172 4.17 -3.09 -30.45
CA THR A 172 2.79 -3.19 -30.95
C THR A 172 1.78 -3.49 -29.82
N LEU A 173 2.25 -3.55 -28.56
CA LEU A 173 1.39 -3.83 -27.41
C LEU A 173 0.43 -2.67 -27.16
N ILE A 174 -0.86 -2.94 -27.19
CA ILE A 174 -1.92 -1.98 -26.84
C ILE A 174 -2.65 -2.50 -25.61
N VAL A 175 -2.75 -1.64 -24.58
CA VAL A 175 -3.51 -1.93 -23.36
C VAL A 175 -4.74 -1.03 -23.32
N ASP A 176 -5.93 -1.63 -23.49
CA ASP A 176 -7.21 -0.95 -23.35
C ASP A 176 -7.79 -1.26 -21.96
N ALA A 177 -7.51 -0.38 -21.00
CA ALA A 177 -7.89 -0.55 -19.61
C ALA A 177 -9.15 0.26 -19.27
N LYS A 178 -10.17 -0.41 -18.73
CA LYS A 178 -11.45 0.20 -18.37
C LYS A 178 -11.69 0.11 -16.87
N SER A 179 -12.07 1.24 -16.26
CA SER A 179 -12.45 1.33 -14.84
C SER A 179 -13.96 1.28 -14.68
N GLY A 180 -14.42 0.56 -13.67
CA GLY A 180 -15.78 0.70 -13.19
C GLY A 180 -16.00 2.03 -12.46
N THR A 181 -17.25 2.42 -12.28
CA THR A 181 -17.65 3.55 -11.41
C THR A 181 -17.90 3.04 -10.00
N SER A 182 -17.45 3.79 -9.01
CA SER A 182 -17.72 3.56 -7.59
C SER A 182 -18.63 4.65 -7.05
#